data_b242b5148b4b48091585e7f0e58df5ea
#
_entry.id   b242b5148b4b48091585e7f0e58df5ea
#
_cell.length_a   1.000
_cell.length_b   1.000
_cell.length_c   1.000
_cell.angle_alpha   90.00
_cell.angle_beta   90.00
_cell.angle_gamma   90.00
#
_symmetry.space_group_name_H-M   'P 1'
#
loop_
_entity.id
_entity.type
_entity.pdbx_description
1 polymer ?
#
loop_
_entity_poly.entity_id
_entity_poly.type
_entity_poly.pdbx_seq_one_letter_code
_entity_poly.pdbx_strand_id
1 'polypeptide(L)'
;MEQIISQKKALEIIKAYIKQHGYPPTQRELAAEFYCSVSTINICLREMLEEGILETDHSVGSCRAFRIAGMRVVDIRELEGAVKQLEDLLDHCRDMAAGRDADPIWDRDVKALEAVIGAVQR
;
A
#
# COMPACT_ATOMS: atom_id res chain seq x y z
N MET A 1 10.65 32.18 3.24
CA MET A 1 9.91 31.49 2.18
C MET A 1 9.27 30.23 2.76
N GLU A 2 7.96 30.16 2.72
CA GLU A 2 7.27 28.96 3.11
C GLU A 2 7.51 27.86 2.06
N GLN A 3 8.05 26.75 2.48
CA GLN A 3 8.14 25.58 1.61
C GLN A 3 6.77 24.93 1.52
N ILE A 4 6.21 24.91 0.32
CA ILE A 4 5.00 24.17 0.06
C ILE A 4 5.40 22.73 -0.20
N ILE A 5 4.97 21.83 0.67
CA ILE A 5 5.23 20.41 0.51
C ILE A 5 4.16 19.84 -0.40
N SER A 6 4.59 19.19 -1.49
CA SER A 6 3.68 18.48 -2.36
C SER A 6 3.09 17.27 -1.65
N GLN A 7 1.77 17.21 -1.52
CA GLN A 7 1.08 16.05 -0.94
C GLN A 7 1.38 14.77 -1.74
N LYS A 8 1.46 14.87 -3.06
CA LYS A 8 1.81 13.76 -3.93
C LYS A 8 3.20 13.20 -3.60
N LYS A 9 4.18 14.08 -3.43
CA LYS A 9 5.55 13.67 -3.07
C LYS A 9 5.60 13.09 -1.66
N ALA A 10 4.88 13.68 -0.71
CA ALA A 10 4.77 13.16 0.64
C ALA A 10 4.17 11.75 0.63
N LEU A 11 3.10 11.54 -0.14
CA LEU A 11 2.46 10.23 -0.27
C LEU A 11 3.41 9.19 -0.84
N GLU A 12 4.19 9.54 -1.88
CA GLU A 12 5.17 8.65 -2.49
C GLU A 12 6.26 8.24 -1.49
N ILE A 13 6.77 9.18 -0.71
CA ILE A 13 7.79 8.91 0.31
C ILE A 13 7.24 8.03 1.43
N ILE A 14 6.04 8.32 1.92
CA ILE A 14 5.37 7.53 2.94
C ILE A 14 5.16 6.10 2.44
N LYS A 15 4.68 5.95 1.22
CA LYS A 15 4.42 4.65 0.59
C LYS A 15 5.71 3.83 0.48
N ALA A 16 6.79 4.43 -0.01
CA ALA A 16 8.08 3.77 -0.13
C ALA A 16 8.64 3.36 1.24
N TYR A 17 8.49 4.22 2.24
CA TYR A 17 8.93 3.93 3.60
C TYR A 17 8.17 2.73 4.21
N ILE A 18 6.85 2.71 4.05
CA ILE A 18 6.01 1.59 4.54
C ILE A 18 6.42 0.28 3.86
N LYS A 19 6.67 0.29 2.55
CA LYS A 19 7.10 -0.91 1.81
C LYS A 19 8.46 -1.42 2.30
N GLN A 20 9.36 -0.52 2.66
CA GLN A 20 10.70 -0.88 3.11
C GLN A 20 10.71 -1.35 4.57
N HIS A 21 9.98 -0.70 5.44
CA HIS A 21 10.05 -0.90 6.90
C HIS A 21 8.85 -1.61 7.52
N GLY A 22 7.71 -1.65 6.84
CA GLY A 22 6.48 -2.23 7.36
C GLY A 22 5.66 -1.32 8.28
N TYR A 23 6.12 -0.09 8.50
CA TYR A 23 5.43 0.92 9.32
C TYR A 23 5.66 2.31 8.70
N PRO A 24 4.78 3.29 9.00
CA PRO A 24 4.95 4.63 8.44
C PRO A 24 6.09 5.39 9.11
N PRO A 25 6.66 6.40 8.42
CA PRO A 25 7.71 7.24 9.01
C PRO A 25 7.15 8.15 10.10
N THR A 26 8.01 8.59 11.02
CA THR A 26 7.65 9.62 11.98
C THR A 26 7.61 10.99 11.29
N GLN A 27 6.96 11.97 11.92
CA GLN A 27 6.96 13.33 11.41
C GLN A 27 8.38 13.91 11.29
N ARG A 28 9.25 13.57 12.23
CA ARG A 28 10.66 14.01 12.20
C ARG A 28 11.41 13.41 11.00
N GLU A 29 11.18 12.13 10.72
CA GLU A 29 11.80 11.47 9.56
C GLU A 29 11.33 12.10 8.25
N LEU A 30 10.02 12.40 8.14
CA LEU A 30 9.48 13.11 6.99
C LEU A 30 10.04 14.54 6.86
N ALA A 31 10.13 15.26 7.97
CA ALA A 31 10.67 16.60 7.97
C ALA A 31 12.13 16.61 7.48
N ALA A 32 12.91 15.63 7.88
CA ALA A 32 14.29 15.47 7.42
C ALA A 32 14.36 15.21 5.90
N GLU A 33 13.47 14.38 5.37
CA GLU A 33 13.40 14.10 3.94
C GLU A 33 13.06 15.33 3.11
N PHE A 34 12.21 16.20 3.63
CA PHE A 34 11.78 17.43 2.94
C PHE A 34 12.62 18.65 3.30
N TYR A 35 13.62 18.51 4.16
CA TYR A 35 14.44 19.64 4.65
C TYR A 35 13.59 20.77 5.22
N CYS A 36 12.58 20.43 5.98
CA CYS A 36 11.65 21.42 6.58
C CYS A 36 11.42 21.13 8.07
N SER A 37 10.63 21.97 8.73
CA SER A 37 10.29 21.79 10.15
C SER A 37 9.21 20.73 10.34
N VAL A 38 9.16 20.16 11.54
CA VAL A 38 8.11 19.23 11.95
C VAL A 38 6.73 19.89 11.88
N SER A 39 6.65 21.19 12.21
CA SER A 39 5.40 21.96 12.12
C SER A 39 4.85 21.99 10.70
N THR A 40 5.72 22.17 9.70
CA THR A 40 5.33 22.18 8.29
C THR A 40 4.80 20.80 7.87
N ILE A 41 5.48 19.73 8.27
CA ILE A 41 5.03 18.36 8.01
C ILE A 41 3.69 18.08 8.68
N ASN A 42 3.50 18.53 9.92
CA ASN A 42 2.25 18.34 10.66
C ASN A 42 1.07 18.96 9.92
N ILE A 43 1.25 20.18 9.38
CA ILE A 43 0.21 20.86 8.59
C ILE A 43 -0.15 20.03 7.35
N CYS A 44 0.87 19.57 6.62
CA CYS A 44 0.68 18.74 5.42
C CYS A 44 -0.08 17.44 5.75
N LEU A 45 0.33 16.74 6.80
CA LEU A 45 -0.31 15.48 7.21
C LEU A 45 -1.76 15.69 7.66
N ARG A 46 -2.05 16.79 8.37
CA ARG A 46 -3.43 17.12 8.76
C ARG A 46 -4.31 17.36 7.54
N GLU A 47 -3.82 18.08 6.55
CA GLU A 47 -4.55 18.30 5.30
C GLU A 47 -4.83 16.98 4.59
N MET A 48 -3.84 16.08 4.53
CA MET A 48 -4.01 14.77 3.91
C MET A 48 -5.00 13.89 4.68
N LEU A 49 -5.05 14.00 6.00
CA LEU A 49 -6.06 13.31 6.82
C LEU A 49 -7.45 13.88 6.57
N GLU A 50 -7.60 15.19 6.48
CA GLU A 50 -8.88 15.83 6.19
C GLU A 50 -9.40 15.46 4.79
N GLU A 51 -8.51 15.33 3.82
CA GLU A 51 -8.86 14.94 2.45
C GLU A 51 -9.08 13.43 2.28
N GLY A 52 -8.83 12.63 3.33
CA GLY A 52 -9.01 11.18 3.27
C GLY A 52 -7.91 10.42 2.57
N ILE A 53 -6.78 11.05 2.25
CA ILE A 53 -5.61 10.41 1.65
C ILE A 53 -4.89 9.55 2.68
N LEU A 54 -4.81 10.02 3.92
CA LEU A 54 -4.32 9.27 5.07
C LEU A 54 -5.45 8.98 6.04
N GLU A 55 -5.27 7.96 6.86
CA GLU A 55 -6.19 7.58 7.92
C GLU A 55 -5.43 7.42 9.22
N THR A 56 -6.10 7.65 10.34
CA THR A 56 -5.53 7.40 11.67
C THR A 56 -6.63 7.01 12.65
N ASP A 57 -6.26 6.15 13.59
CA ASP A 57 -7.14 5.76 14.71
C ASP A 57 -6.79 6.54 15.98
N HIS A 58 -5.78 7.40 15.91
CA HIS A 58 -5.25 8.18 17.02
C HIS A 58 -5.24 9.68 16.71
N SER A 59 -4.98 10.50 17.71
CA SER A 59 -4.79 11.93 17.49
C SER A 59 -3.54 12.19 16.65
N VAL A 60 -3.58 13.24 15.84
CA VAL A 60 -2.42 13.71 15.08
C VAL A 60 -1.32 14.10 16.05
N GLY A 61 -0.12 13.61 15.85
CA GLY A 61 1.00 13.84 16.74
C GLY A 61 1.54 12.57 17.40
N SER A 62 0.76 11.50 17.41
CA SER A 62 1.27 10.20 17.83
C SER A 62 2.28 9.68 16.80
N CYS A 63 3.39 9.13 17.29
CA CYS A 63 4.40 8.57 16.41
C CYS A 63 3.83 7.40 15.60
N ARG A 64 4.04 7.43 14.28
CA ARG A 64 3.68 6.35 13.36
C ARG A 64 2.19 5.95 13.43
N ALA A 65 1.32 6.89 13.75
CA ALA A 65 -0.10 6.60 14.00
C ALA A 65 -0.98 6.67 12.75
N PHE A 66 -0.46 7.07 11.62
CA PHE A 66 -1.23 7.23 10.39
C PHE A 66 -0.94 6.11 9.39
N ARG A 67 -1.89 5.87 8.49
CA ARG A 67 -1.75 4.93 7.37
C ARG A 67 -2.30 5.56 6.10
N ILE A 68 -1.87 5.04 4.96
CA ILE A 68 -2.41 5.46 3.67
C ILE A 68 -3.78 4.80 3.48
N ALA A 69 -4.80 5.60 3.12
CA ALA A 69 -6.14 5.09 2.83
C ALA A 69 -6.08 3.99 1.76
N GLY A 70 -6.72 2.88 2.02
CA GLY A 70 -6.75 1.72 1.13
C GLY A 70 -5.53 0.80 1.21
N MET A 71 -4.55 1.12 2.05
CA MET A 71 -3.38 0.26 2.26
C MET A 71 -3.41 -0.36 3.65
N ARG A 72 -2.96 -1.61 3.75
CA ARG A 72 -2.81 -2.33 5.01
C ARG A 72 -1.47 -3.03 5.04
N VAL A 73 -0.90 -3.14 6.22
CA VAL A 73 0.31 -3.93 6.44
C VAL A 73 -0.13 -5.32 6.89
N VAL A 74 0.36 -6.35 6.24
CA VAL A 74 0.05 -7.75 6.55
C VAL A 74 1.33 -8.54 6.77
N ASP A 75 1.27 -9.56 7.62
CA ASP A 75 2.39 -10.49 7.80
C ASP A 75 2.37 -11.50 6.66
N ILE A 76 3.37 -11.40 5.79
CA ILE A 76 3.48 -12.26 4.60
C ILE A 76 3.60 -13.73 5.02
N ARG A 77 4.22 -14.02 6.17
CA ARG A 77 4.38 -15.40 6.65
C ARG A 77 3.05 -16.07 6.97
N GLU A 78 2.06 -15.30 7.42
CA GLU A 78 0.71 -15.81 7.63
C GLU A 78 0.01 -16.17 6.32
N LEU A 79 0.44 -15.56 5.22
CA LEU A 79 -0.18 -15.74 3.90
C LEU A 79 0.54 -16.77 3.02
N GLU A 80 1.71 -17.27 3.42
CA GLU A 80 2.52 -18.18 2.56
C GLU A 80 1.74 -19.40 2.09
N GLY A 81 1.03 -20.06 2.99
CA GLY A 81 0.22 -21.23 2.65
C GLY A 81 -0.94 -20.89 1.72
N ALA A 82 -1.59 -19.75 1.96
CA ALA A 82 -2.69 -19.27 1.13
C ALA A 82 -2.20 -18.88 -0.27
N VAL A 83 -1.05 -18.22 -0.37
CA VAL A 83 -0.45 -17.83 -1.66
C VAL A 83 -0.13 -19.08 -2.49
N LYS A 84 0.46 -20.09 -1.87
CA LYS A 84 0.76 -21.36 -2.56
C LYS A 84 -0.51 -22.00 -3.11
N GLN A 85 -1.57 -22.02 -2.33
CA GLN A 85 -2.85 -22.57 -2.76
C GLN A 85 -3.45 -21.75 -3.91
N LEU A 86 -3.30 -20.42 -3.88
CA LEU A 86 -3.74 -19.55 -4.98
C LEU A 86 -2.91 -19.79 -6.26
N GLU A 87 -1.61 -20.05 -6.13
CA GLU A 87 -0.76 -20.40 -7.28
C GLU A 87 -1.20 -21.70 -7.93
N ASP A 88 -1.53 -22.72 -7.14
CA ASP A 88 -2.05 -23.99 -7.65
C ASP A 88 -3.40 -23.78 -8.35
N LEU A 89 -4.26 -22.96 -7.78
CA LEU A 89 -5.54 -22.60 -8.39
C LEU A 89 -5.34 -21.83 -9.70
N LEU A 90 -4.37 -20.93 -9.75
CA LEU A 90 -4.04 -20.18 -10.95
C LEU A 90 -3.61 -21.11 -12.09
N ASP A 91 -2.75 -22.10 -11.79
CA ASP A 91 -2.34 -23.08 -12.79
C ASP A 91 -3.54 -23.87 -13.33
N HIS A 92 -4.47 -24.26 -12.44
CA HIS A 92 -5.71 -24.92 -12.85
C HIS A 92 -6.56 -24.02 -13.76
N CYS A 93 -6.72 -22.75 -13.40
CA CYS A 93 -7.49 -21.81 -14.21
C CYS A 93 -6.84 -21.56 -15.58
N ARG A 94 -5.50 -21.52 -15.65
CA ARG A 94 -4.77 -21.40 -16.93
C ARG A 94 -5.02 -22.61 -17.83
N ASP A 95 -4.99 -23.81 -17.25
CA ASP A 95 -5.28 -25.04 -18.01
C ASP A 95 -6.70 -25.03 -18.57
N MET A 96 -7.66 -24.59 -17.77
CA MET A 96 -9.06 -24.48 -18.22
C MET A 96 -9.23 -23.40 -19.28
N ALA A 97 -8.52 -22.27 -19.16
CA ALA A 97 -8.57 -21.18 -20.14
C ALA A 97 -7.96 -21.56 -21.50
N ALA A 98 -7.02 -22.50 -21.51
CA ALA A 98 -6.35 -22.98 -22.74
C ALA A 98 -7.22 -23.92 -23.57
N GLY A 99 -8.38 -24.36 -23.06
CA GLY A 99 -9.31 -25.22 -23.78
C GLY A 99 -9.93 -24.54 -24.99
N ARG A 100 -10.25 -25.32 -26.04
CA ARG A 100 -10.76 -24.80 -27.32
C ARG A 100 -12.07 -24.01 -27.18
N ASP A 101 -12.95 -24.48 -26.32
CA ASP A 101 -14.25 -23.86 -26.06
C ASP A 101 -14.33 -23.34 -24.63
N ALA A 102 -13.23 -22.77 -24.13
CA ALA A 102 -13.14 -22.30 -22.77
C ALA A 102 -14.11 -21.14 -22.51
N ASP A 103 -14.81 -21.19 -21.38
CA ASP A 103 -15.66 -20.09 -20.93
C ASP A 103 -14.77 -18.87 -20.63
N PRO A 104 -15.12 -17.66 -21.09
CA PRO A 104 -14.37 -16.43 -20.78
C PRO A 104 -14.16 -16.18 -19.29
N ILE A 105 -14.92 -16.80 -18.40
CA ILE A 105 -14.76 -16.67 -16.96
C ILE A 105 -13.37 -17.12 -16.50
N TRP A 106 -12.78 -18.12 -17.16
CA TRP A 106 -11.44 -18.61 -16.81
C TRP A 106 -10.36 -17.55 -17.01
N ASP A 107 -10.46 -16.77 -18.09
CA ASP A 107 -9.53 -15.65 -18.31
C ASP A 107 -9.66 -14.57 -17.24
N ARG A 108 -10.88 -14.30 -16.81
CA ARG A 108 -11.16 -13.33 -15.74
C ARG A 108 -10.57 -13.81 -14.42
N ASP A 109 -10.73 -15.10 -14.11
CA ASP A 109 -10.20 -15.69 -12.88
C ASP A 109 -8.68 -15.69 -12.89
N VAL A 110 -8.05 -16.00 -14.03
CA VAL A 110 -6.59 -15.93 -14.19
C VAL A 110 -6.09 -14.52 -13.89
N LYS A 111 -6.70 -13.52 -14.48
CA LYS A 111 -6.30 -12.12 -14.26
C LYS A 111 -6.45 -11.69 -12.80
N ALA A 112 -7.54 -12.08 -12.15
CA ALA A 112 -7.78 -11.77 -10.75
C ALA A 112 -6.73 -12.42 -9.84
N LEU A 113 -6.43 -13.69 -10.06
CA LEU A 113 -5.42 -14.42 -9.28
C LEU A 113 -4.03 -13.87 -9.49
N GLU A 114 -3.65 -13.55 -10.74
CA GLU A 114 -2.37 -12.93 -11.05
C GLU A 114 -2.20 -11.59 -10.34
N ALA A 115 -3.25 -10.78 -10.32
CA ALA A 115 -3.23 -9.47 -9.66
C ALA A 115 -2.98 -9.61 -8.15
N VAL A 116 -3.70 -10.51 -7.48
CA VAL A 116 -3.58 -10.72 -6.03
C VAL A 116 -2.21 -11.33 -5.69
N ILE A 117 -1.81 -12.37 -6.38
CA ILE A 117 -0.52 -13.04 -6.15
C ILE A 117 0.63 -12.06 -6.38
N GLY A 118 0.58 -11.30 -7.47
CA GLY A 118 1.59 -10.30 -7.77
C GLY A 118 1.70 -9.21 -6.73
N ALA A 119 0.58 -8.76 -6.16
CA ALA A 119 0.56 -7.76 -5.11
C ALA A 119 1.20 -8.26 -3.80
N VAL A 120 0.98 -9.53 -3.45
CA VAL A 120 1.52 -10.13 -2.23
C VAL A 120 3.01 -10.45 -2.35
N GLN A 121 3.49 -10.82 -3.54
CA GLN A 121 4.88 -11.25 -3.76
C GLN A 121 5.86 -10.10 -4.06
N ARG A 122 5.37 -8.90 -4.20
CA ARG A 122 6.22 -7.72 -4.46
C ARG A 122 6.91 -7.20 -3.23
#